data_bc16686dc6a3ddd4803316b1fcaaf6cd
#
_entry.id   bc16686dc6a3ddd4803316b1fcaaf6cd
#
_cell.length_a   1.000
_cell.length_b   1.000
_cell.length_c   1.000
_cell.angle_alpha   90.00
_cell.angle_beta   90.00
_cell.angle_gamma   90.00
#
_symmetry.space_group_name_H-M   'P 1'
#
loop_
_entity.id
_entity.type
_entity.pdbx_description
1 polymer ?
#
loop_
_entity_poly.entity_id
_entity_poly.type
_entity_poly.pdbx_seq_one_letter_code
_entity_poly.pdbx_strand_id
1 'polypeptide(L)'
;MHILLIGSGGREHALAWKIAASPLLIKLWCAPGNAGIAKEAECVALDVTNHAAVIDFCRANKVDLVVVGPETPLAAGIVDDLGAGGIKAFGPSKLAAQLEGSKGFTKDLCSEFDIPTGAYCRFTNAADALAYVRGQGAPIVVKADGLAAGKGVVVAKTLAEAEAAIEMMFGGGFGAAGAEVVIEEFLEGREVSFFALCDGETAIPLASAQDHKRVFDRDEGPNTGGMGAYSPTPFVTSEVHDQIMQRIILPTVAGMKARGTPFKGILYAGLMLTAQGPKLFEYNVRFGDPECQVLMLRMMSDLVPAMLAACDGQLKNFDLRWFPEAAVTVVIAANGYPGDYKKGGVIDGLDEAARIEGVEIFHAGTVAKDGAILANGGRVLNVCASAATVTEAQARAYQAVDRIRWADGFCRRDIAWQAVEAEKG
;
A
#
# COMPACT_ATOMS: atom_id res chain seq x y z
N MET A 1 21.38 15.08 -4.28
CA MET A 1 20.15 15.17 -5.12
C MET A 1 19.08 15.96 -4.38
N HIS A 2 18.28 16.67 -5.13
CA HIS A 2 17.08 17.34 -4.66
C HIS A 2 15.86 16.45 -4.98
N ILE A 3 15.10 16.05 -3.97
CA ILE A 3 14.00 15.11 -4.12
C ILE A 3 12.70 15.74 -3.63
N LEU A 4 11.61 15.55 -4.38
CA LEU A 4 10.25 15.88 -3.98
C LEU A 4 9.49 14.57 -3.74
N LEU A 5 8.99 14.36 -2.51
CA LEU A 5 8.08 13.28 -2.17
C LEU A 5 6.64 13.80 -2.19
N ILE A 6 5.74 13.11 -2.90
CA ILE A 6 4.32 13.44 -2.94
C ILE A 6 3.56 12.51 -1.99
N GLY A 7 2.79 13.09 -1.06
CA GLY A 7 1.91 12.40 -0.14
C GLY A 7 2.02 12.89 1.30
N SER A 8 1.28 12.26 2.21
CA SER A 8 1.19 12.71 3.61
C SER A 8 0.88 11.59 4.61
N GLY A 9 0.83 10.34 4.17
CA GLY A 9 0.50 9.18 5.01
C GLY A 9 1.68 8.59 5.76
N GLY A 10 1.43 7.49 6.47
CA GLY A 10 2.47 6.74 7.16
C GLY A 10 3.50 6.14 6.20
N ARG A 11 3.05 5.69 5.05
CA ARG A 11 3.91 5.25 3.94
C ARG A 11 4.88 6.35 3.52
N GLU A 12 4.40 7.56 3.30
CA GLU A 12 5.25 8.68 2.88
C GLU A 12 6.21 9.09 3.99
N HIS A 13 5.83 8.97 5.27
CA HIS A 13 6.77 9.22 6.36
C HIS A 13 7.89 8.17 6.37
N ALA A 14 7.57 6.88 6.22
CA ALA A 14 8.58 5.83 6.12
C ALA A 14 9.50 6.00 4.91
N LEU A 15 8.95 6.44 3.76
CA LEU A 15 9.74 6.79 2.58
C LEU A 15 10.64 8.00 2.83
N ALA A 16 10.13 9.07 3.47
CA ALA A 16 10.90 10.26 3.81
C ALA A 16 12.08 9.90 4.73
N TRP A 17 11.83 9.13 5.78
CA TRP A 17 12.84 8.61 6.70
C TRP A 17 13.95 7.81 5.97
N LYS A 18 13.55 6.92 5.05
CA LYS A 18 14.50 6.11 4.29
C LYS A 18 15.29 6.92 3.27
N ILE A 19 14.64 7.88 2.59
CA ILE A 19 15.29 8.80 1.64
C ILE A 19 16.25 9.74 2.38
N ALA A 20 15.87 10.24 3.57
CA ALA A 20 16.71 11.12 4.37
C ALA A 20 18.05 10.46 4.80
N ALA A 21 18.07 9.14 4.94
CA ALA A 21 19.28 8.38 5.23
C ALA A 21 20.23 8.20 4.02
N SER A 22 19.82 8.59 2.81
CA SER A 22 20.65 8.44 1.60
C SER A 22 21.78 9.44 1.57
N PRO A 23 23.04 9.02 1.35
CA PRO A 23 24.18 9.94 1.16
C PRO A 23 24.08 10.75 -0.14
N LEU A 24 23.19 10.40 -1.05
CA LEU A 24 22.94 11.14 -2.28
C LEU A 24 22.02 12.35 -2.06
N LEU A 25 21.30 12.39 -0.93
CA LEU A 25 20.34 13.45 -0.66
C LEU A 25 21.06 14.77 -0.30
N ILE A 26 20.61 15.87 -0.92
CA ILE A 26 20.99 17.24 -0.58
C ILE A 26 19.80 17.93 0.09
N LYS A 27 18.60 17.75 -0.49
CA LYS A 27 17.37 18.36 0.01
C LYS A 27 16.18 17.47 -0.29
N LEU A 28 15.31 17.32 0.70
CA LEU A 28 14.03 16.63 0.58
C LEU A 28 12.90 17.61 0.86
N TRP A 29 11.94 17.68 -0.07
CA TRP A 29 10.63 18.30 0.13
C TRP A 29 9.56 17.21 0.17
N CYS A 30 8.48 17.49 0.88
CA CYS A 30 7.29 16.65 0.86
C CYS A 30 6.01 17.48 0.68
N ALA A 31 5.14 17.06 -0.23
CA ALA A 31 3.90 17.78 -0.55
C ALA A 31 2.66 16.87 -0.37
N PRO A 32 1.74 17.18 0.55
CA PRO A 32 1.81 18.23 1.56
C PRO A 32 2.63 17.85 2.82
N GLY A 33 2.91 16.56 3.04
CA GLY A 33 3.55 16.04 4.25
C GLY A 33 2.64 15.99 5.48
N ASN A 34 3.23 15.71 6.64
CA ASN A 34 2.57 15.69 7.96
C ASN A 34 3.54 16.08 9.07
N ALA A 35 3.09 16.08 10.32
CA ALA A 35 3.89 16.52 11.46
C ALA A 35 5.16 15.68 11.71
N GLY A 36 5.17 14.41 11.33
CA GLY A 36 6.34 13.54 11.44
C GLY A 36 7.30 13.75 10.27
N ILE A 37 6.79 13.81 9.05
CA ILE A 37 7.57 14.07 7.83
C ILE A 37 8.35 15.40 7.95
N ALA A 38 7.80 16.37 8.64
CA ALA A 38 8.46 17.66 8.88
C ALA A 38 9.78 17.57 9.65
N LYS A 39 10.10 16.41 10.25
CA LYS A 39 11.40 16.13 10.89
C LYS A 39 12.45 15.66 9.87
N GLU A 40 12.01 15.06 8.77
CA GLU A 40 12.85 14.47 7.72
C GLU A 40 12.95 15.36 6.47
N ALA A 41 11.91 16.16 6.19
CA ALA A 41 11.75 16.93 4.97
C ALA A 41 11.13 18.29 5.22
N GLU A 42 11.35 19.22 4.29
CA GLU A 42 10.57 20.47 4.27
C GLU A 42 9.18 20.19 3.67
N CYS A 43 8.15 20.31 4.51
CA CYS A 43 6.77 20.18 4.05
C CYS A 43 6.33 21.45 3.30
N VAL A 44 5.78 21.28 2.10
CA VAL A 44 5.37 22.40 1.23
C VAL A 44 3.90 22.30 0.86
N ALA A 45 3.19 23.42 0.93
CA ALA A 45 1.80 23.52 0.52
C ALA A 45 1.71 23.62 -1.01
N LEU A 46 1.82 22.47 -1.68
CA LEU A 46 1.75 22.35 -3.13
C LEU A 46 0.52 21.52 -3.50
N ASP A 47 -0.32 22.05 -4.37
CA ASP A 47 -1.45 21.31 -4.93
C ASP A 47 -0.94 20.30 -5.96
N VAL A 48 -0.82 19.05 -5.55
CA VAL A 48 -0.33 17.96 -6.40
C VAL A 48 -1.32 17.50 -7.47
N THR A 49 -2.55 18.00 -7.46
CA THR A 49 -3.52 17.77 -8.54
C THR A 49 -3.31 18.75 -9.70
N ASN A 50 -2.60 19.86 -9.46
CA ASN A 50 -2.14 20.80 -10.47
C ASN A 50 -0.74 20.42 -10.94
N HIS A 51 -0.63 19.53 -11.92
CA HIS A 51 0.63 19.01 -12.42
C HIS A 51 1.55 20.13 -12.95
N ALA A 52 1.00 21.20 -13.54
CA ALA A 52 1.80 22.35 -13.98
C ALA A 52 2.49 23.05 -12.80
N ALA A 53 1.77 23.25 -11.69
CA ALA A 53 2.37 23.83 -10.48
C ALA A 53 3.47 22.92 -9.89
N VAL A 54 3.31 21.61 -9.96
CA VAL A 54 4.35 20.65 -9.53
C VAL A 54 5.58 20.76 -10.43
N ILE A 55 5.41 20.84 -11.75
CA ILE A 55 6.51 21.02 -12.71
C ILE A 55 7.25 22.33 -12.46
N ASP A 56 6.52 23.42 -12.25
CA ASP A 56 7.12 24.73 -11.97
C ASP A 56 7.89 24.74 -10.65
N PHE A 57 7.34 24.11 -9.60
CA PHE A 57 8.05 23.90 -8.33
C PHE A 57 9.35 23.13 -8.54
N CYS A 58 9.30 22.01 -9.28
CA CYS A 58 10.47 21.20 -9.56
C CYS A 58 11.56 21.96 -10.31
N ARG A 59 11.19 22.75 -11.32
CA ARG A 59 12.13 23.58 -12.09
C ARG A 59 12.77 24.68 -11.22
N ALA A 60 11.96 25.39 -10.44
CA ALA A 60 12.43 26.46 -9.55
C ALA A 60 13.41 25.95 -8.49
N ASN A 61 13.18 24.73 -7.97
CA ASN A 61 13.98 24.14 -6.91
C ASN A 61 15.02 23.10 -7.41
N LYS A 62 15.16 22.95 -8.75
CA LYS A 62 16.09 22.00 -9.38
C LYS A 62 15.92 20.58 -8.84
N VAL A 63 14.67 20.12 -8.75
CA VAL A 63 14.35 18.76 -8.30
C VAL A 63 14.88 17.74 -9.31
N ASP A 64 15.69 16.79 -8.83
CA ASP A 64 16.28 15.73 -9.65
C ASP A 64 15.36 14.50 -9.77
N LEU A 65 14.54 14.25 -8.74
CA LEU A 65 13.65 13.09 -8.68
C LEU A 65 12.36 13.45 -7.94
N VAL A 66 11.22 13.11 -8.52
CA VAL A 66 9.93 13.12 -7.83
C VAL A 66 9.54 11.69 -7.46
N VAL A 67 9.19 11.46 -6.20
CA VAL A 67 8.71 10.17 -5.70
C VAL A 67 7.22 10.30 -5.40
N VAL A 68 6.39 9.49 -6.06
CA VAL A 68 4.92 9.55 -5.89
C VAL A 68 4.48 8.44 -4.95
N GLY A 69 4.00 8.80 -3.77
CA GLY A 69 3.56 7.87 -2.74
C GLY A 69 2.17 7.27 -3.00
N PRO A 70 1.10 8.11 -3.13
CA PRO A 70 -0.28 7.63 -3.27
C PRO A 70 -0.68 7.30 -4.71
N GLU A 71 -1.71 6.47 -4.86
CA GLU A 71 -2.24 5.99 -6.15
C GLU A 71 -2.96 7.09 -6.96
N THR A 72 -3.62 8.03 -6.31
CA THR A 72 -4.45 9.02 -7.00
C THR A 72 -3.68 9.89 -7.99
N PRO A 73 -2.52 10.49 -7.64
CA PRO A 73 -1.70 11.22 -8.60
C PRO A 73 -1.14 10.32 -9.72
N LEU A 74 -0.82 9.06 -9.42
CA LEU A 74 -0.35 8.09 -10.43
C LEU A 74 -1.43 7.82 -11.48
N ALA A 75 -2.64 7.52 -11.04
CA ALA A 75 -3.79 7.31 -11.91
C ALA A 75 -4.19 8.56 -12.70
N ALA A 76 -3.94 9.75 -12.15
CA ALA A 76 -4.13 11.03 -12.85
C ALA A 76 -3.10 11.27 -13.95
N GLY A 77 -1.90 10.62 -13.88
CA GLY A 77 -0.85 10.71 -14.90
C GLY A 77 0.26 11.73 -14.59
N ILE A 78 0.48 12.04 -13.32
CA ILE A 78 1.52 12.99 -12.90
C ILE A 78 2.91 12.58 -13.40
N VAL A 79 3.21 11.27 -13.49
CA VAL A 79 4.50 10.75 -13.95
C VAL A 79 4.71 11.06 -15.42
N ASP A 80 3.66 10.94 -16.24
CA ASP A 80 3.71 11.28 -17.66
C ASP A 80 3.96 12.77 -17.88
N ASP A 81 3.24 13.62 -17.14
CA ASP A 81 3.36 15.08 -17.26
C ASP A 81 4.73 15.59 -16.76
N LEU A 82 5.24 15.02 -15.65
CA LEU A 82 6.60 15.30 -15.18
C LEU A 82 7.65 14.88 -16.21
N GLY A 83 7.50 13.69 -16.79
CA GLY A 83 8.39 13.20 -17.85
C GLY A 83 8.38 14.10 -19.09
N ALA A 84 7.21 14.54 -19.55
CA ALA A 84 7.06 15.53 -20.62
C ALA A 84 7.71 16.87 -20.27
N GLY A 85 7.70 17.24 -18.98
CA GLY A 85 8.39 18.42 -18.44
C GLY A 85 9.90 18.26 -18.27
N GLY A 86 10.47 17.08 -18.59
CA GLY A 86 11.90 16.75 -18.42
C GLY A 86 12.31 16.45 -16.98
N ILE A 87 11.35 16.10 -16.11
CA ILE A 87 11.57 15.80 -14.70
C ILE A 87 11.44 14.30 -14.48
N LYS A 88 12.45 13.67 -13.86
CA LYS A 88 12.43 12.26 -13.52
C LYS A 88 11.44 12.01 -12.39
N ALA A 89 10.56 11.01 -12.56
CA ALA A 89 9.59 10.64 -11.56
C ALA A 89 9.58 9.12 -11.34
N PHE A 90 9.51 8.70 -10.08
CA PHE A 90 9.39 7.31 -9.68
C PHE A 90 7.92 6.96 -9.45
N GLY A 91 7.43 6.06 -10.28
CA GLY A 91 6.06 5.56 -10.32
C GLY A 91 5.69 5.13 -11.74
N PRO A 92 4.57 4.42 -11.94
CA PRO A 92 4.09 4.03 -13.25
C PRO A 92 3.48 5.20 -14.01
N SER A 93 3.45 5.08 -15.34
CA SER A 93 2.64 5.94 -16.21
C SER A 93 1.15 5.79 -15.91
N LYS A 94 0.33 6.74 -16.37
CA LYS A 94 -1.13 6.69 -16.24
C LYS A 94 -1.72 5.38 -16.77
N LEU A 95 -1.23 4.92 -17.93
CA LEU A 95 -1.69 3.67 -18.54
C LEU A 95 -1.28 2.45 -17.70
N ALA A 96 -0.05 2.41 -17.18
CA ALA A 96 0.41 1.33 -16.32
C ALA A 96 -0.27 1.34 -14.95
N ALA A 97 -0.67 2.51 -14.44
CA ALA A 97 -1.42 2.65 -13.20
C ALA A 97 -2.85 2.06 -13.25
N GLN A 98 -3.34 1.68 -14.45
CA GLN A 98 -4.60 0.95 -14.58
C GLN A 98 -4.59 -0.41 -13.88
N LEU A 99 -3.42 -1.00 -13.59
CA LEU A 99 -3.31 -2.21 -12.76
C LEU A 99 -3.97 -2.04 -11.38
N GLU A 100 -3.95 -0.84 -10.79
CA GLU A 100 -4.71 -0.51 -9.56
C GLU A 100 -6.01 0.21 -9.89
N GLY A 101 -6.00 1.06 -10.91
CA GLY A 101 -7.11 1.94 -11.27
C GLY A 101 -8.31 1.23 -11.89
N SER A 102 -8.13 0.04 -12.49
CA SER A 102 -9.19 -0.76 -13.09
C SER A 102 -8.99 -2.24 -12.79
N LYS A 103 -9.94 -2.82 -12.06
CA LYS A 103 -9.95 -4.26 -11.75
C LYS A 103 -10.19 -5.08 -13.01
N GLY A 104 -11.04 -4.58 -13.92
CA GLY A 104 -11.28 -5.16 -15.21
C GLY A 104 -10.01 -5.25 -16.05
N PHE A 105 -9.23 -4.16 -16.13
CA PHE A 105 -7.93 -4.15 -16.83
C PHE A 105 -6.99 -5.22 -16.28
N THR A 106 -6.89 -5.33 -14.95
CA THR A 106 -6.05 -6.34 -14.29
C THR A 106 -6.53 -7.75 -14.60
N LYS A 107 -7.84 -8.01 -14.58
CA LYS A 107 -8.39 -9.32 -14.91
C LYS A 107 -8.15 -9.70 -16.37
N ASP A 108 -8.33 -8.76 -17.29
CA ASP A 108 -8.05 -8.98 -18.71
C ASP A 108 -6.56 -9.29 -18.95
N LEU A 109 -5.65 -8.60 -18.23
CA LEU A 109 -4.22 -8.94 -18.27
C LEU A 109 -3.96 -10.35 -17.72
N CYS A 110 -4.60 -10.71 -16.59
CA CYS A 110 -4.44 -12.05 -16.02
C CYS A 110 -4.89 -13.14 -16.98
N SER A 111 -6.01 -12.92 -17.67
CA SER A 111 -6.52 -13.88 -18.67
C SER A 111 -5.62 -14.00 -19.90
N GLU A 112 -5.08 -12.88 -20.39
CA GLU A 112 -4.23 -12.85 -21.60
C GLU A 112 -2.86 -13.50 -21.37
N PHE A 113 -2.31 -13.40 -20.15
CA PHE A 113 -0.96 -13.85 -19.82
C PHE A 113 -0.93 -15.03 -18.83
N ASP A 114 -2.04 -15.76 -18.67
CA ASP A 114 -2.18 -16.94 -17.80
C ASP A 114 -1.75 -16.70 -16.35
N ILE A 115 -2.00 -15.48 -15.82
CA ILE A 115 -1.67 -15.13 -14.44
C ILE A 115 -2.73 -15.72 -13.51
N PRO A 116 -2.34 -16.54 -12.50
CA PRO A 116 -3.30 -17.17 -11.60
C PRO A 116 -4.12 -16.14 -10.82
N THR A 117 -5.42 -16.18 -11.00
CA THR A 117 -6.41 -15.32 -10.28
C THR A 117 -7.71 -16.09 -10.08
N GLY A 118 -8.63 -15.58 -9.27
CA GLY A 118 -9.98 -16.13 -9.15
C GLY A 118 -10.78 -16.00 -10.45
N ALA A 119 -11.68 -16.95 -10.72
CA ALA A 119 -12.64 -16.82 -11.81
C ALA A 119 -13.42 -15.50 -11.65
N TYR A 120 -13.77 -14.85 -12.76
CA TYR A 120 -14.42 -13.54 -12.73
C TYR A 120 -15.35 -13.32 -13.92
N CYS A 121 -16.29 -12.39 -13.72
CA CYS A 121 -17.10 -11.81 -14.79
C CYS A 121 -17.24 -10.31 -14.59
N ARG A 122 -17.41 -9.56 -15.68
CA ARG A 122 -17.57 -8.10 -15.68
C ARG A 122 -18.99 -7.74 -16.13
N PHE A 123 -19.56 -6.71 -15.49
CA PHE A 123 -20.94 -6.28 -15.74
C PHE A 123 -21.03 -4.76 -15.79
N THR A 124 -21.79 -4.27 -16.78
CA THR A 124 -22.08 -2.83 -16.95
C THR A 124 -23.51 -2.49 -16.59
N ASN A 125 -24.31 -3.47 -16.13
CA ASN A 125 -25.66 -3.27 -15.64
C ASN A 125 -26.00 -4.22 -14.49
N ALA A 126 -26.88 -3.78 -13.61
CA ALA A 126 -27.27 -4.52 -12.42
C ALA A 126 -28.03 -5.81 -12.73
N ALA A 127 -28.88 -5.84 -13.77
CA ALA A 127 -29.73 -6.99 -14.06
C ALA A 127 -28.92 -8.24 -14.41
N ASP A 128 -27.89 -8.09 -15.27
CA ASP A 128 -27.00 -9.19 -15.65
C ASP A 128 -26.13 -9.64 -14.47
N ALA A 129 -25.63 -8.68 -13.68
CA ALA A 129 -24.85 -8.97 -12.47
C ALA A 129 -25.67 -9.76 -11.44
N LEU A 130 -26.92 -9.37 -11.18
CA LEU A 130 -27.84 -10.07 -10.29
C LEU A 130 -28.18 -11.47 -10.80
N ALA A 131 -28.41 -11.62 -12.12
CA ALA A 131 -28.65 -12.94 -12.72
C ALA A 131 -27.44 -13.88 -12.54
N TYR A 132 -26.21 -13.33 -12.70
CA TYR A 132 -25.00 -14.09 -12.53
C TYR A 132 -24.80 -14.58 -11.08
N VAL A 133 -24.92 -13.71 -10.07
CA VAL A 133 -24.70 -14.13 -8.68
C VAL A 133 -25.78 -15.12 -8.22
N ARG A 134 -27.02 -15.02 -8.73
CA ARG A 134 -28.09 -16.02 -8.47
C ARG A 134 -27.75 -17.39 -9.03
N GLY A 135 -27.02 -17.43 -10.16
CA GLY A 135 -26.53 -18.69 -10.75
C GLY A 135 -25.31 -19.26 -10.06
N GLN A 136 -24.41 -18.41 -9.57
CA GLN A 136 -23.16 -18.84 -8.90
C GLN A 136 -23.37 -19.19 -7.42
N GLY A 137 -24.23 -18.46 -6.73
CA GLY A 137 -24.40 -18.55 -5.26
C GLY A 137 -23.37 -17.74 -4.49
N ALA A 138 -23.23 -18.05 -3.19
CA ALA A 138 -22.28 -17.42 -2.26
C ALA A 138 -21.48 -18.53 -1.51
N PRO A 139 -20.26 -18.23 -0.99
CA PRO A 139 -19.63 -16.90 -0.96
C PRO A 139 -19.09 -16.43 -2.32
N ILE A 140 -19.11 -15.09 -2.55
CA ILE A 140 -18.65 -14.46 -3.78
C ILE A 140 -18.13 -13.04 -3.50
N VAL A 141 -17.28 -12.49 -4.36
CA VAL A 141 -16.74 -11.14 -4.15
C VAL A 141 -17.26 -10.19 -5.23
N VAL A 142 -17.83 -9.08 -4.80
CA VAL A 142 -18.36 -8.02 -5.68
C VAL A 142 -17.48 -6.79 -5.54
N LYS A 143 -16.94 -6.30 -6.66
CA LYS A 143 -16.01 -5.16 -6.69
C LYS A 143 -16.47 -4.10 -7.67
N ALA A 144 -16.54 -2.83 -7.24
CA ALA A 144 -16.66 -1.70 -8.16
C ALA A 144 -15.36 -1.53 -8.95
N ASP A 145 -15.44 -1.29 -10.27
CA ASP A 145 -14.26 -1.02 -11.09
C ASP A 145 -13.82 0.44 -10.93
N GLY A 146 -12.58 0.64 -10.49
CA GLY A 146 -12.00 1.94 -10.22
C GLY A 146 -11.45 2.10 -8.81
N LEU A 147 -10.84 3.26 -8.54
CA LEU A 147 -10.31 3.62 -7.22
C LEU A 147 -11.47 3.94 -6.27
N ALA A 148 -11.63 3.14 -5.23
CA ALA A 148 -12.70 3.29 -4.23
C ALA A 148 -12.16 3.29 -2.79
N ALA A 149 -10.88 3.58 -2.58
CA ALA A 149 -10.22 3.65 -1.27
C ALA A 149 -10.52 2.45 -0.35
N GLY A 150 -10.53 1.23 -0.92
CA GLY A 150 -10.82 -0.02 -0.20
C GLY A 150 -12.30 -0.26 0.12
N LYS A 151 -13.20 0.69 -0.15
CA LYS A 151 -14.64 0.59 0.14
C LYS A 151 -15.45 -0.06 -1.00
N GLY A 152 -14.87 -0.18 -2.20
CA GLY A 152 -15.52 -0.75 -3.38
C GLY A 152 -15.42 -2.27 -3.48
N VAL A 153 -15.11 -2.99 -2.40
CA VAL A 153 -15.00 -4.45 -2.37
C VAL A 153 -15.89 -5.02 -1.27
N VAL A 154 -16.82 -5.90 -1.65
CA VAL A 154 -17.70 -6.61 -0.72
C VAL A 154 -17.48 -8.11 -0.87
N VAL A 155 -17.02 -8.74 0.20
CA VAL A 155 -16.97 -10.21 0.33
C VAL A 155 -18.34 -10.65 0.85
N ALA A 156 -19.20 -11.05 -0.06
CA ALA A 156 -20.56 -11.47 0.25
C ALA A 156 -20.57 -12.95 0.67
N LYS A 157 -20.97 -13.20 1.91
CA LYS A 157 -21.11 -14.56 2.47
C LYS A 157 -22.46 -15.19 2.13
N THR A 158 -23.44 -14.36 1.78
CA THR A 158 -24.80 -14.76 1.41
C THR A 158 -25.20 -14.14 0.08
N LEU A 159 -26.17 -14.73 -0.60
CA LEU A 159 -26.72 -14.18 -1.84
C LEU A 159 -27.34 -12.80 -1.63
N ALA A 160 -28.03 -12.59 -0.51
CA ALA A 160 -28.63 -11.30 -0.17
C ALA A 160 -27.57 -10.18 -0.02
N GLU A 161 -26.41 -10.48 0.59
CA GLU A 161 -25.29 -9.53 0.66
C GLU A 161 -24.72 -9.23 -0.71
N ALA A 162 -24.60 -10.23 -1.60
CA ALA A 162 -24.13 -10.03 -2.98
C ALA A 162 -25.07 -9.14 -3.79
N GLU A 163 -26.38 -9.39 -3.71
CA GLU A 163 -27.41 -8.59 -4.38
C GLU A 163 -27.39 -7.14 -3.88
N ALA A 164 -27.37 -6.93 -2.56
CA ALA A 164 -27.28 -5.59 -1.97
C ALA A 164 -26.00 -4.84 -2.38
N ALA A 165 -24.87 -5.54 -2.48
CA ALA A 165 -23.62 -4.95 -2.95
C ALA A 165 -23.71 -4.49 -4.41
N ILE A 166 -24.32 -5.29 -5.30
CA ILE A 166 -24.52 -4.95 -6.71
C ILE A 166 -25.43 -3.73 -6.82
N GLU A 167 -26.56 -3.71 -6.10
CA GLU A 167 -27.50 -2.59 -6.11
C GLU A 167 -26.85 -1.29 -5.59
N MET A 168 -26.06 -1.37 -4.53
CA MET A 168 -25.31 -0.24 -3.98
C MET A 168 -24.29 0.31 -4.99
N MET A 169 -23.55 -0.56 -5.68
CA MET A 169 -22.51 -0.16 -6.63
C MET A 169 -23.12 0.53 -7.86
N PHE A 170 -24.10 -0.06 -8.49
CA PHE A 170 -24.80 0.54 -9.64
C PHE A 170 -25.73 1.70 -9.26
N GLY A 171 -26.17 1.78 -7.99
CA GLY A 171 -26.98 2.87 -7.45
C GLY A 171 -26.25 4.21 -7.26
N GLY A 172 -24.99 4.32 -7.73
CA GLY A 172 -24.24 5.57 -7.72
C GLY A 172 -23.40 5.79 -6.45
N GLY A 173 -23.34 4.83 -5.54
CA GLY A 173 -22.56 4.91 -4.28
C GLY A 173 -21.06 5.13 -4.48
N PHE A 174 -20.53 4.87 -5.69
CA PHE A 174 -19.12 5.00 -6.04
C PHE A 174 -18.87 5.91 -7.25
N GLY A 175 -19.85 6.72 -7.67
CA GLY A 175 -19.69 7.62 -8.82
C GLY A 175 -19.29 6.86 -10.09
N ALA A 176 -18.29 7.36 -10.81
CA ALA A 176 -17.78 6.72 -12.04
C ALA A 176 -17.21 5.32 -11.82
N ALA A 177 -16.66 5.00 -10.64
CA ALA A 177 -16.15 3.68 -10.31
C ALA A 177 -17.24 2.60 -10.23
N GLY A 178 -18.50 2.99 -9.99
CA GLY A 178 -19.65 2.07 -9.98
C GLY A 178 -20.28 1.83 -11.35
N ALA A 179 -19.75 2.40 -12.44
CA ALA A 179 -20.26 2.19 -13.79
C ALA A 179 -20.03 0.76 -14.31
N GLU A 180 -19.06 0.06 -13.76
CA GLU A 180 -18.75 -1.33 -14.02
C GLU A 180 -18.50 -2.07 -12.71
N VAL A 181 -18.92 -3.34 -12.65
CA VAL A 181 -18.73 -4.22 -11.49
C VAL A 181 -18.02 -5.49 -11.95
N VAL A 182 -17.00 -5.88 -11.20
CA VAL A 182 -16.30 -7.17 -11.36
C VAL A 182 -16.77 -8.11 -10.25
N ILE A 183 -17.29 -9.26 -10.62
CA ILE A 183 -17.70 -10.32 -9.69
C ILE A 183 -16.69 -11.44 -9.78
N GLU A 184 -16.14 -11.82 -8.62
CA GLU A 184 -15.04 -12.79 -8.54
C GLU A 184 -15.36 -13.96 -7.63
N GLU A 185 -14.75 -15.09 -7.95
CA GLU A 185 -14.68 -16.25 -7.06
C GLU A 185 -14.16 -15.84 -5.67
N PHE A 186 -14.81 -16.31 -4.61
CA PHE A 186 -14.26 -16.21 -3.26
C PHE A 186 -13.07 -17.17 -3.12
N LEU A 187 -11.87 -16.62 -2.90
CA LEU A 187 -10.66 -17.41 -2.71
C LEU A 187 -10.49 -17.77 -1.24
N GLU A 188 -10.42 -19.06 -0.95
CA GLU A 188 -10.06 -19.55 0.37
C GLU A 188 -8.56 -19.70 0.51
N GLY A 189 -7.99 -19.15 1.60
CA GLY A 189 -6.57 -19.23 1.84
C GLY A 189 -6.08 -18.18 2.82
N ARG A 190 -4.78 -17.91 2.74
CA ARG A 190 -4.11 -16.91 3.56
C ARG A 190 -3.71 -15.73 2.69
N GLU A 191 -4.11 -14.54 3.09
CA GLU A 191 -3.74 -13.31 2.40
C GLU A 191 -2.29 -12.94 2.71
N VAL A 192 -1.52 -12.58 1.69
CA VAL A 192 -0.15 -12.05 1.82
C VAL A 192 0.08 -10.93 0.81
N SER A 193 1.00 -10.03 1.16
CA SER A 193 1.44 -8.91 0.34
C SER A 193 2.83 -9.21 -0.23
N PHE A 194 2.97 -9.17 -1.55
CA PHE A 194 4.23 -9.37 -2.24
C PHE A 194 4.59 -8.15 -3.08
N PHE A 195 5.83 -7.72 -3.00
CA PHE A 195 6.28 -6.49 -3.64
C PHE A 195 7.42 -6.77 -4.61
N ALA A 196 7.42 -6.07 -5.74
CA ALA A 196 8.51 -6.07 -6.69
C ALA A 196 8.83 -4.64 -7.13
N LEU A 197 10.13 -4.35 -7.27
CA LEU A 197 10.62 -3.14 -7.92
C LEU A 197 10.80 -3.42 -9.40
N CYS A 198 10.17 -2.61 -10.27
CA CYS A 198 10.10 -2.82 -11.71
C CYS A 198 10.66 -1.63 -12.48
N ASP A 199 11.33 -1.90 -13.61
CA ASP A 199 11.89 -0.88 -14.53
C ASP A 199 11.28 -0.91 -15.94
N GLY A 200 10.21 -1.68 -16.12
CA GLY A 200 9.54 -1.90 -17.41
C GLY A 200 9.93 -3.19 -18.14
N GLU A 201 11.05 -3.81 -17.75
CA GLU A 201 11.55 -5.07 -18.29
C GLU A 201 11.91 -6.07 -17.20
N THR A 202 12.57 -5.58 -16.15
CA THR A 202 13.07 -6.38 -15.03
C THR A 202 12.20 -6.12 -13.80
N ALA A 203 11.94 -7.17 -13.02
CA ALA A 203 11.34 -7.08 -11.70
C ALA A 203 12.28 -7.70 -10.67
N ILE A 204 12.63 -6.94 -9.63
CA ILE A 204 13.40 -7.41 -8.48
C ILE A 204 12.42 -7.61 -7.32
N PRO A 205 12.36 -8.82 -6.71
CA PRO A 205 11.51 -9.04 -5.56
C PRO A 205 11.99 -8.20 -4.37
N LEU A 206 11.03 -7.61 -3.65
CA LEU A 206 11.23 -7.01 -2.35
C LEU A 206 10.84 -8.01 -1.25
N ALA A 207 10.93 -7.61 0.01
CA ALA A 207 10.47 -8.46 1.10
C ALA A 207 8.94 -8.63 1.07
N SER A 208 8.46 -9.81 1.47
CA SER A 208 7.03 -10.05 1.67
C SER A 208 6.54 -9.45 2.99
N ALA A 209 5.26 -9.16 3.05
CA ALA A 209 4.60 -8.70 4.26
C ALA A 209 3.20 -9.34 4.39
N GLN A 210 2.59 -9.18 5.54
CA GLN A 210 1.19 -9.48 5.73
C GLN A 210 0.57 -8.34 6.53
N ASP A 211 -0.57 -7.81 6.05
CA ASP A 211 -1.33 -6.77 6.73
C ASP A 211 -2.56 -7.33 7.46
N HIS A 212 -3.14 -6.52 8.33
CA HIS A 212 -4.37 -6.80 9.06
C HIS A 212 -5.45 -5.79 8.64
N LYS A 213 -6.28 -6.18 7.66
CA LYS A 213 -7.26 -5.28 7.02
C LYS A 213 -8.50 -5.02 7.87
N ARG A 214 -8.88 -5.94 8.76
CA ARG A 214 -10.05 -5.77 9.61
C ARG A 214 -9.76 -4.85 10.79
N VAL A 215 -10.75 -4.04 11.15
CA VAL A 215 -10.59 -2.97 12.16
C VAL A 215 -10.39 -3.48 13.58
N PHE A 216 -10.97 -4.64 13.94
CA PHE A 216 -10.90 -5.21 15.29
C PHE A 216 -10.06 -6.49 15.35
N ASP A 217 -9.67 -6.85 16.56
CA ASP A 217 -8.96 -8.10 16.85
C ASP A 217 -9.66 -9.32 16.25
N ARG A 218 -8.89 -10.36 15.95
CA ARG A 218 -9.34 -11.62 15.33
C ARG A 218 -10.01 -11.45 13.96
N ASP A 219 -9.58 -10.40 13.25
CA ASP A 219 -10.07 -10.08 11.91
C ASP A 219 -11.59 -9.88 11.86
N GLU A 220 -12.13 -9.16 12.85
CA GLU A 220 -13.54 -8.79 12.94
C GLU A 220 -13.78 -7.35 12.47
N GLY A 221 -15.06 -7.03 12.18
CA GLY A 221 -15.51 -5.72 11.78
C GLY A 221 -15.27 -5.40 10.30
N PRO A 222 -15.45 -4.14 9.88
CA PRO A 222 -15.26 -3.72 8.50
C PRO A 222 -13.78 -3.73 8.05
N ASN A 223 -13.58 -3.78 6.73
CA ASN A 223 -12.27 -3.57 6.11
C ASN A 223 -11.80 -2.13 6.31
N THR A 224 -10.49 -1.97 6.41
CA THR A 224 -9.78 -0.68 6.55
C THR A 224 -8.65 -0.61 5.52
N GLY A 225 -7.86 0.45 5.58
CA GLY A 225 -6.59 0.56 4.85
C GLY A 225 -5.43 -0.26 5.45
N GLY A 226 -5.69 -1.04 6.52
CA GLY A 226 -4.71 -1.80 7.29
C GLY A 226 -4.53 -1.24 8.70
N MET A 227 -4.65 -2.12 9.70
CA MET A 227 -4.49 -1.80 11.14
C MET A 227 -3.11 -2.18 11.67
N GLY A 228 -2.27 -2.74 10.82
CA GLY A 228 -0.90 -3.12 11.11
C GLY A 228 -0.40 -4.13 10.10
N ALA A 229 0.91 -4.32 10.07
CA ALA A 229 1.56 -5.28 9.18
C ALA A 229 2.84 -5.82 9.83
N TYR A 230 3.35 -6.89 9.26
CA TYR A 230 4.65 -7.43 9.63
C TYR A 230 5.41 -7.99 8.42
N SER A 231 6.72 -8.07 8.53
CA SER A 231 7.62 -8.60 7.51
C SER A 231 8.85 -9.23 8.19
N PRO A 232 9.36 -10.38 7.69
CA PRO A 232 8.79 -11.20 6.64
C PRO A 232 7.56 -11.97 7.12
N THR A 233 6.71 -12.42 6.19
CA THR A 233 5.68 -13.39 6.53
C THR A 233 6.25 -14.80 6.39
N PRO A 234 6.07 -15.71 7.40
CA PRO A 234 6.58 -17.07 7.33
C PRO A 234 5.87 -17.95 6.29
N PHE A 235 4.76 -17.46 5.74
CA PHE A 235 3.93 -18.19 4.78
C PHE A 235 4.41 -18.06 3.34
N VAL A 236 5.29 -17.10 3.04
CA VAL A 236 5.98 -16.98 1.76
C VAL A 236 7.32 -17.69 1.88
N THR A 237 7.28 -19.03 1.77
CA THR A 237 8.48 -19.87 1.68
C THR A 237 9.23 -19.60 0.39
N SER A 238 10.47 -20.10 0.24
CA SER A 238 11.25 -19.97 -1.00
C SER A 238 10.49 -20.52 -2.21
N GLU A 239 9.79 -21.65 -2.05
CA GLU A 239 8.98 -22.24 -3.12
C GLU A 239 7.79 -21.34 -3.50
N VAL A 240 7.07 -20.81 -2.52
CA VAL A 240 5.95 -19.88 -2.75
C VAL A 240 6.46 -18.59 -3.39
N HIS A 241 7.60 -18.07 -2.93
CA HIS A 241 8.27 -16.91 -3.53
C HIS A 241 8.55 -17.13 -5.02
N ASP A 242 9.14 -18.27 -5.37
CA ASP A 242 9.48 -18.60 -6.77
C ASP A 242 8.21 -18.76 -7.63
N GLN A 243 7.15 -19.37 -7.08
CA GLN A 243 5.85 -19.46 -7.77
C GLN A 243 5.26 -18.07 -8.01
N ILE A 244 5.29 -17.17 -7.05
CA ILE A 244 4.80 -15.79 -7.20
C ILE A 244 5.59 -15.07 -8.29
N MET A 245 6.92 -15.13 -8.24
CA MET A 245 7.76 -14.49 -9.25
C MET A 245 7.50 -15.03 -10.66
N GLN A 246 7.52 -16.35 -10.82
CA GLN A 246 7.44 -16.98 -12.15
C GLN A 246 6.05 -16.94 -12.76
N ARG A 247 4.99 -17.04 -11.94
CA ARG A 247 3.63 -17.18 -12.44
C ARG A 247 2.79 -15.89 -12.35
N ILE A 248 3.24 -14.91 -11.57
CA ILE A 248 2.46 -13.68 -11.34
C ILE A 248 3.27 -12.44 -11.71
N ILE A 249 4.41 -12.19 -11.06
CA ILE A 249 5.14 -10.93 -11.23
C ILE A 249 5.77 -10.80 -12.62
N LEU A 250 6.57 -11.78 -13.04
CA LEU A 250 7.25 -11.73 -14.34
C LEU A 250 6.28 -11.73 -15.52
N PRO A 251 5.20 -12.56 -15.54
CA PRO A 251 4.19 -12.47 -16.59
C PRO A 251 3.46 -11.13 -16.63
N THR A 252 3.21 -10.50 -15.47
CA THR A 252 2.61 -9.16 -15.41
C THR A 252 3.51 -8.12 -16.08
N VAL A 253 4.79 -8.07 -15.68
CA VAL A 253 5.73 -7.09 -16.26
C VAL A 253 5.92 -7.32 -17.77
N ALA A 254 6.04 -8.57 -18.20
CA ALA A 254 6.12 -8.93 -19.62
C ALA A 254 4.84 -8.55 -20.40
N GLY A 255 3.67 -8.83 -19.82
CA GLY A 255 2.37 -8.50 -20.40
C GLY A 255 2.16 -6.99 -20.53
N MET A 256 2.50 -6.22 -19.50
CA MET A 256 2.44 -4.76 -19.55
C MET A 256 3.37 -4.18 -20.63
N LYS A 257 4.57 -4.73 -20.77
CA LYS A 257 5.49 -4.36 -21.86
C LYS A 257 4.91 -4.72 -23.24
N ALA A 258 4.35 -5.93 -23.40
CA ALA A 258 3.74 -6.38 -24.64
C ALA A 258 2.55 -5.52 -25.07
N ARG A 259 1.77 -5.02 -24.11
CA ARG A 259 0.68 -4.04 -24.34
C ARG A 259 1.16 -2.62 -24.65
N GLY A 260 2.48 -2.36 -24.66
CA GLY A 260 3.06 -1.03 -24.90
C GLY A 260 2.94 -0.08 -23.71
N THR A 261 2.66 -0.60 -22.52
CA THR A 261 2.52 0.15 -21.27
C THR A 261 3.47 -0.41 -20.19
N PRO A 262 4.80 -0.38 -20.41
CA PRO A 262 5.76 -0.98 -19.50
C PRO A 262 5.60 -0.41 -18.09
N PHE A 263 5.57 -1.30 -17.09
CA PHE A 263 5.38 -0.93 -15.69
C PHE A 263 6.70 -0.56 -15.01
N LYS A 264 6.81 0.66 -14.51
CA LYS A 264 7.94 1.13 -13.70
C LYS A 264 7.47 1.56 -12.31
N GLY A 265 8.26 1.24 -11.28
CA GLY A 265 7.91 1.56 -9.89
C GLY A 265 7.68 0.31 -9.04
N ILE A 266 6.86 0.42 -8.02
CA ILE A 266 6.53 -0.67 -7.11
C ILE A 266 5.26 -1.37 -7.59
N LEU A 267 5.39 -2.65 -7.91
CA LEU A 267 4.27 -3.55 -8.14
C LEU A 267 3.97 -4.30 -6.83
N TYR A 268 2.85 -3.99 -6.23
CA TYR A 268 2.36 -4.68 -5.05
C TYR A 268 1.25 -5.65 -5.47
N ALA A 269 1.50 -6.94 -5.33
CA ALA A 269 0.54 -8.00 -5.57
C ALA A 269 -0.12 -8.42 -4.24
N GLY A 270 -1.44 -8.23 -4.14
CA GLY A 270 -2.27 -8.83 -3.10
C GLY A 270 -2.59 -10.27 -3.52
N LEU A 271 -2.15 -11.23 -2.72
CA LEU A 271 -2.18 -12.66 -3.05
C LEU A 271 -2.93 -13.46 -2.00
N MET A 272 -3.74 -14.41 -2.48
CA MET A 272 -4.30 -15.47 -1.67
C MET A 272 -3.49 -16.76 -1.85
N LEU A 273 -2.86 -17.25 -0.79
CA LEU A 273 -2.20 -18.55 -0.78
C LEU A 273 -3.26 -19.64 -0.61
N THR A 274 -3.70 -20.20 -1.74
CA THR A 274 -4.73 -21.24 -1.79
C THR A 274 -4.11 -22.65 -1.80
N ALA A 275 -4.94 -23.68 -1.68
CA ALA A 275 -4.51 -25.08 -1.81
C ALA A 275 -3.92 -25.38 -3.22
N GLN A 276 -4.24 -24.57 -4.25
CA GLN A 276 -3.71 -24.70 -5.62
C GLN A 276 -2.49 -23.81 -5.88
N GLY A 277 -1.97 -23.13 -4.86
CA GLY A 277 -0.88 -22.16 -4.94
C GLY A 277 -1.34 -20.71 -4.87
N PRO A 278 -0.42 -19.74 -5.06
CA PRO A 278 -0.76 -18.32 -4.98
C PRO A 278 -1.66 -17.89 -6.13
N LYS A 279 -2.73 -17.15 -5.81
CA LYS A 279 -3.65 -16.50 -6.76
C LYS A 279 -3.70 -15.00 -6.49
N LEU A 280 -3.61 -14.19 -7.53
CA LEU A 280 -3.74 -12.75 -7.46
C LEU A 280 -5.22 -12.36 -7.25
N PHE A 281 -5.48 -11.44 -6.30
CA PHE A 281 -6.80 -10.85 -6.15
C PHE A 281 -6.82 -9.33 -6.42
N GLU A 282 -5.67 -8.64 -6.32
CA GLU A 282 -5.51 -7.21 -6.69
C GLU A 282 -4.05 -6.86 -6.92
N TYR A 283 -3.82 -5.80 -7.70
CA TYR A 283 -2.57 -5.05 -7.72
C TYR A 283 -2.73 -3.69 -7.07
N ASN A 284 -1.65 -3.21 -6.46
CA ASN A 284 -1.44 -1.79 -6.18
C ASN A 284 -0.14 -1.36 -6.89
N VAL A 285 -0.11 -0.13 -7.38
CA VAL A 285 0.99 0.38 -8.25
C VAL A 285 1.97 1.27 -7.48
N ARG A 286 2.05 1.06 -6.19
CA ARG A 286 2.83 1.83 -5.21
C ARG A 286 3.08 0.96 -3.98
N PHE A 287 3.91 1.46 -3.05
CA PHE A 287 4.03 0.78 -1.75
C PHE A 287 2.69 0.70 -1.03
N GLY A 288 2.49 -0.35 -0.26
CA GLY A 288 1.37 -0.48 0.67
C GLY A 288 1.48 0.50 1.86
N ASP A 289 0.40 0.70 2.54
CA ASP A 289 0.31 1.44 3.81
C ASP A 289 -0.67 0.68 4.74
N PRO A 290 -0.18 -0.12 5.73
CA PRO A 290 1.07 0.11 6.46
C PRO A 290 2.27 -0.80 6.12
N GLU A 291 2.32 -1.52 5.00
CA GLU A 291 3.41 -2.46 4.70
C GLU A 291 4.74 -1.74 4.40
N CYS A 292 4.70 -0.57 3.78
CA CYS A 292 5.91 0.22 3.48
C CYS A 292 6.76 0.43 4.74
N GLN A 293 6.13 0.69 5.88
CA GLN A 293 6.78 0.96 7.15
C GLN A 293 7.69 -0.21 7.57
N VAL A 294 7.18 -1.43 7.52
CA VAL A 294 7.97 -2.63 7.88
C VAL A 294 9.01 -2.97 6.81
N LEU A 295 8.73 -2.68 5.54
CA LEU A 295 9.70 -2.87 4.45
C LEU A 295 10.88 -1.90 4.59
N MET A 296 10.63 -0.62 4.89
CA MET A 296 11.69 0.39 5.03
C MET A 296 12.60 0.11 6.22
N LEU A 297 12.06 -0.40 7.33
CA LEU A 297 12.87 -0.83 8.48
C LEU A 297 13.79 -2.00 8.13
N ARG A 298 13.34 -2.92 7.30
CA ARG A 298 14.11 -4.11 6.91
C ARG A 298 15.05 -3.89 5.72
N MET A 299 14.83 -2.84 4.92
CA MET A 299 15.69 -2.56 3.76
C MET A 299 17.06 -2.02 4.21
N MET A 300 18.13 -2.80 4.01
CA MET A 300 19.50 -2.38 4.26
C MET A 300 19.99 -1.45 3.15
N SER A 301 19.68 -1.74 1.90
CA SER A 301 20.12 -0.96 0.75
C SER A 301 19.56 0.46 0.78
N ASP A 302 20.32 1.40 0.19
CA ASP A 302 19.85 2.76 -0.07
C ASP A 302 18.70 2.72 -1.10
N LEU A 303 17.56 3.33 -0.75
CA LEU A 303 16.37 3.36 -1.59
C LEU A 303 16.53 4.28 -2.81
N VAL A 304 17.29 5.38 -2.68
CA VAL A 304 17.42 6.38 -3.76
C VAL A 304 18.08 5.79 -5.01
N PRO A 305 19.24 5.10 -4.95
CA PRO A 305 19.80 4.41 -6.10
C PRO A 305 18.87 3.38 -6.72
N ALA A 306 18.09 2.65 -5.89
CA ALA A 306 17.13 1.66 -6.37
C ALA A 306 16.01 2.30 -7.20
N MET A 307 15.46 3.43 -6.73
CA MET A 307 14.45 4.19 -7.47
C MET A 307 14.99 4.76 -8.77
N LEU A 308 16.23 5.28 -8.76
CA LEU A 308 16.89 5.77 -9.98
C LEU A 308 17.11 4.65 -10.99
N ALA A 309 17.61 3.49 -10.56
CA ALA A 309 17.80 2.33 -11.40
C ALA A 309 16.47 1.87 -12.06
N ALA A 310 15.36 1.91 -11.30
CA ALA A 310 14.05 1.60 -11.84
C ALA A 310 13.59 2.63 -12.90
N CYS A 311 13.78 3.92 -12.65
CA CYS A 311 13.47 4.96 -13.62
C CYS A 311 14.27 4.81 -14.92
N ASP A 312 15.55 4.45 -14.80
CA ASP A 312 16.53 4.41 -15.90
C ASP A 312 16.61 3.06 -16.62
N GLY A 313 15.83 2.05 -16.23
CA GLY A 313 15.86 0.71 -16.86
C GLY A 313 17.15 -0.05 -16.54
N GLN A 314 17.67 0.07 -15.32
CA GLN A 314 18.98 -0.44 -14.91
C GLN A 314 18.88 -1.54 -13.82
N LEU A 315 17.70 -2.12 -13.58
CA LEU A 315 17.52 -3.09 -12.50
C LEU A 315 18.16 -4.46 -12.78
N LYS A 316 18.48 -4.80 -14.01
CA LYS A 316 19.01 -6.12 -14.39
C LYS A 316 20.25 -6.54 -13.57
N ASN A 317 21.07 -5.57 -13.16
CA ASN A 317 22.29 -5.81 -12.41
C ASN A 317 22.24 -5.14 -11.01
N PHE A 318 21.05 -4.83 -10.52
CA PHE A 318 20.85 -4.20 -9.23
C PHE A 318 20.56 -5.26 -8.17
N ASP A 319 21.18 -5.14 -6.98
CA ASP A 319 20.96 -6.03 -5.84
C ASP A 319 20.42 -5.25 -4.66
N LEU A 320 19.41 -5.82 -3.99
CA LEU A 320 18.81 -5.25 -2.79
C LEU A 320 19.11 -6.14 -1.59
N ARG A 321 19.65 -5.54 -0.54
CA ARG A 321 19.99 -6.21 0.71
C ARG A 321 18.97 -5.87 1.78
N TRP A 322 18.69 -6.86 2.61
CA TRP A 322 17.71 -6.81 3.66
C TRP A 322 18.33 -7.18 4.99
N PHE A 323 17.91 -6.51 6.06
CA PHE A 323 18.19 -6.96 7.40
C PHE A 323 17.44 -8.26 7.67
N PRO A 324 18.06 -9.22 8.38
CA PRO A 324 17.43 -10.51 8.71
C PRO A 324 16.32 -10.36 9.76
N GLU A 325 16.35 -9.29 10.54
CA GLU A 325 15.38 -8.99 11.59
C GLU A 325 13.96 -8.89 11.03
N ALA A 326 13.00 -9.30 11.84
CA ALA A 326 11.59 -9.07 11.59
C ALA A 326 11.18 -7.65 11.99
N ALA A 327 10.19 -7.11 11.31
CA ALA A 327 9.59 -5.83 11.65
C ALA A 327 8.07 -5.98 11.78
N VAL A 328 7.49 -5.30 12.76
CA VAL A 328 6.05 -5.22 13.02
C VAL A 328 5.65 -3.75 13.11
N THR A 329 4.52 -3.40 12.54
CA THR A 329 3.89 -2.08 12.70
C THR A 329 2.48 -2.21 13.26
N VAL A 330 2.16 -1.45 14.28
CA VAL A 330 0.82 -1.33 14.87
C VAL A 330 0.26 0.04 14.54
N VAL A 331 -0.89 0.09 13.89
CA VAL A 331 -1.58 1.34 13.57
C VAL A 331 -2.42 1.79 14.76
N ILE A 332 -2.22 3.03 15.21
CA ILE A 332 -3.14 3.70 16.13
C ILE A 332 -4.09 4.56 15.29
N ALA A 333 -5.37 4.24 15.37
CA ALA A 333 -6.44 4.89 14.62
C ALA A 333 -7.36 5.68 15.56
N ALA A 334 -8.09 6.65 14.99
CA ALA A 334 -9.11 7.40 15.69
C ALA A 334 -10.35 6.53 15.98
N ASN A 335 -10.91 6.63 17.18
CA ASN A 335 -12.17 5.96 17.51
C ASN A 335 -13.26 6.36 16.51
N GLY A 336 -13.93 5.33 15.95
CA GLY A 336 -14.91 5.45 14.87
C GLY A 336 -14.37 5.10 13.48
N TYR A 337 -13.05 5.08 13.27
CA TYR A 337 -12.46 4.64 11.99
C TYR A 337 -12.83 3.16 11.69
N PRO A 338 -13.18 2.79 10.44
CA PRO A 338 -13.11 3.55 9.18
C PRO A 338 -14.35 4.43 8.87
N GLY A 339 -15.31 4.56 9.80
CA GLY A 339 -16.44 5.48 9.73
C GLY A 339 -16.06 6.91 10.16
N ASP A 340 -17.01 7.60 10.76
CA ASP A 340 -16.81 8.97 11.25
C ASP A 340 -15.95 8.99 12.51
N TYR A 341 -14.99 9.92 12.57
CA TYR A 341 -14.07 10.08 13.69
C TYR A 341 -13.80 11.55 14.01
N LYS A 342 -13.42 11.81 15.27
CA LYS A 342 -13.04 13.14 15.73
C LYS A 342 -11.59 13.46 15.36
N LYS A 343 -11.32 14.73 15.09
CA LYS A 343 -10.00 15.29 14.86
C LYS A 343 -9.63 16.26 15.99
N GLY A 344 -8.33 16.59 16.10
CA GLY A 344 -7.81 17.60 17.01
C GLY A 344 -7.44 17.10 18.41
N GLY A 345 -7.58 15.80 18.69
CA GLY A 345 -7.10 15.22 19.96
C GLY A 345 -5.58 15.30 20.07
N VAL A 346 -5.08 15.70 21.24
CA VAL A 346 -3.65 15.79 21.55
C VAL A 346 -3.07 14.39 21.73
N ILE A 347 -1.89 14.19 21.19
CA ILE A 347 -1.13 12.94 21.28
C ILE A 347 0.14 13.20 22.08
N ASP A 348 0.27 12.54 23.22
CA ASP A 348 1.40 12.63 24.13
C ASP A 348 2.20 11.31 24.16
N GLY A 349 3.42 11.36 24.72
CA GLY A 349 4.25 10.17 24.95
C GLY A 349 5.04 9.68 23.73
N LEU A 350 5.00 10.38 22.60
CA LEU A 350 5.73 10.00 21.39
C LEU A 350 7.24 9.90 21.63
N ASP A 351 7.84 10.87 22.33
CA ASP A 351 9.27 10.87 22.62
C ASP A 351 9.65 9.74 23.61
N GLU A 352 8.76 9.40 24.55
CA GLU A 352 8.97 8.28 25.48
C GLU A 352 8.96 6.94 24.72
N ALA A 353 8.03 6.78 23.79
CA ALA A 353 7.92 5.59 22.94
C ALA A 353 9.11 5.44 21.98
N ALA A 354 9.53 6.53 21.33
CA ALA A 354 10.64 6.55 20.40
C ALA A 354 12.02 6.27 21.04
N ARG A 355 12.16 6.37 22.38
CA ARG A 355 13.41 6.00 23.10
C ARG A 355 13.60 4.49 23.27
N ILE A 356 12.58 3.69 22.98
CA ILE A 356 12.72 2.23 23.03
C ILE A 356 13.57 1.80 21.84
N GLU A 357 14.67 1.12 22.09
CA GLU A 357 15.61 0.68 21.06
C GLU A 357 14.91 -0.20 20.01
N GLY A 358 15.15 0.09 18.72
CA GLY A 358 14.53 -0.62 17.60
C GLY A 358 13.09 -0.22 17.33
N VAL A 359 12.61 0.89 17.90
CA VAL A 359 11.29 1.46 17.65
C VAL A 359 11.39 2.70 16.78
N GLU A 360 10.54 2.76 15.76
CA GLU A 360 10.30 3.94 14.92
C GLU A 360 8.81 4.27 14.89
N ILE A 361 8.47 5.57 14.94
CA ILE A 361 7.08 6.01 14.93
C ILE A 361 6.83 6.84 13.68
N PHE A 362 6.13 6.26 12.71
CA PHE A 362 5.74 6.98 11.51
C PHE A 362 4.36 7.62 11.68
N HIS A 363 4.30 8.92 11.45
CA HIS A 363 3.06 9.69 11.48
C HIS A 363 2.28 9.49 10.18
N ALA A 364 0.97 9.35 10.30
CA ALA A 364 0.02 9.41 9.20
C ALA A 364 -0.86 10.66 9.35
N GLY A 365 -2.09 10.51 9.80
CA GLY A 365 -3.00 11.63 9.99
C GLY A 365 -2.66 12.49 11.22
N THR A 366 -1.57 13.24 11.17
CA THR A 366 -1.16 14.15 12.25
C THR A 366 -0.89 15.56 11.75
N VAL A 367 -1.06 16.55 12.61
CA VAL A 367 -0.69 17.94 12.39
C VAL A 367 0.00 18.52 13.62
N ALA A 368 1.04 19.30 13.42
CA ALA A 368 1.66 20.07 14.50
C ALA A 368 0.95 21.43 14.65
N LYS A 369 0.53 21.76 15.87
CA LYS A 369 -0.09 23.05 16.19
C LYS A 369 0.28 23.46 17.61
N ASP A 370 0.73 24.69 17.78
CA ASP A 370 1.08 25.30 19.08
C ASP A 370 2.04 24.42 19.92
N GLY A 371 2.98 23.75 19.27
CA GLY A 371 3.96 22.86 19.91
C GLY A 371 3.41 21.47 20.29
N ALA A 372 2.14 21.17 20.02
CA ALA A 372 1.53 19.87 20.25
C ALA A 372 1.32 19.10 18.92
N ILE A 373 1.33 17.78 19.00
CA ILE A 373 0.93 16.90 17.91
C ILE A 373 -0.54 16.53 18.07
N LEU A 374 -1.33 16.81 17.04
CA LEU A 374 -2.77 16.56 17.04
C LEU A 374 -3.14 15.49 16.01
N ALA A 375 -4.12 14.65 16.35
CA ALA A 375 -4.74 13.72 15.42
C ALA A 375 -5.57 14.47 14.36
N ASN A 376 -5.34 14.16 13.07
CA ASN A 376 -6.01 14.79 11.93
C ASN A 376 -6.40 13.78 10.84
N GLY A 377 -6.55 12.52 11.16
CA GLY A 377 -6.89 11.46 10.22
C GLY A 377 -7.54 10.27 10.88
N GLY A 378 -7.96 9.28 10.09
CA GLY A 378 -8.49 8.03 10.59
C GLY A 378 -7.40 7.13 11.13
N ARG A 379 -6.39 6.77 10.32
CA ARG A 379 -5.13 6.19 10.78
C ARG A 379 -4.19 7.35 11.11
N VAL A 380 -3.61 7.34 12.30
CA VAL A 380 -2.92 8.52 12.86
C VAL A 380 -1.44 8.27 13.07
N LEU A 381 -1.07 7.13 13.65
CA LEU A 381 0.31 6.72 13.89
C LEU A 381 0.53 5.28 13.47
N ASN A 382 1.78 4.98 13.09
CA ASN A 382 2.28 3.64 12.87
C ASN A 382 3.44 3.43 13.84
N VAL A 383 3.24 2.60 14.86
CA VAL A 383 4.26 2.27 15.84
C VAL A 383 4.97 1.02 15.38
N CYS A 384 6.19 1.18 14.92
CA CYS A 384 6.98 0.13 14.29
C CYS A 384 8.08 -0.34 15.22
N ALA A 385 8.40 -1.64 15.17
CA ALA A 385 9.54 -2.18 15.88
C ALA A 385 10.23 -3.28 15.08
N SER A 386 11.55 -3.39 15.24
CA SER A 386 12.37 -4.46 14.67
C SER A 386 12.99 -5.31 15.79
N ALA A 387 13.05 -6.63 15.59
CA ALA A 387 13.70 -7.57 16.48
C ALA A 387 14.09 -8.85 15.74
N ALA A 388 14.79 -9.77 16.43
CA ALA A 388 15.25 -11.03 15.83
C ALA A 388 14.08 -11.92 15.35
N THR A 389 12.93 -11.87 16.03
CA THR A 389 11.72 -12.63 15.72
C THR A 389 10.50 -11.72 15.62
N VAL A 390 9.44 -12.20 14.97
CA VAL A 390 8.16 -11.46 14.91
C VAL A 390 7.55 -11.31 16.30
N THR A 391 7.67 -12.34 17.14
CA THR A 391 7.17 -12.32 18.53
C THR A 391 7.84 -11.19 19.33
N GLU A 392 9.15 -11.04 19.24
CA GLU A 392 9.89 -9.98 19.93
C GLU A 392 9.58 -8.60 19.37
N ALA A 393 9.47 -8.46 18.03
CA ALA A 393 9.12 -7.22 17.37
C ALA A 393 7.69 -6.78 17.77
N GLN A 394 6.73 -7.71 17.81
CA GLN A 394 5.37 -7.45 18.28
C GLN A 394 5.36 -6.95 19.73
N ALA A 395 6.03 -7.65 20.64
CA ALA A 395 6.10 -7.25 22.05
C ALA A 395 6.70 -5.84 22.21
N ARG A 396 7.76 -5.54 21.46
CA ARG A 396 8.43 -4.22 21.46
C ARG A 396 7.52 -3.12 20.90
N ALA A 397 6.80 -3.39 19.80
CA ALA A 397 5.84 -2.44 19.23
C ALA A 397 4.73 -2.10 20.24
N TYR A 398 4.16 -3.10 20.92
CA TYR A 398 3.14 -2.84 21.95
C TYR A 398 3.69 -2.15 23.20
N GLN A 399 4.92 -2.44 23.59
CA GLN A 399 5.58 -1.68 24.67
C GLN A 399 5.66 -0.18 24.33
N ALA A 400 5.92 0.15 23.06
CA ALA A 400 5.93 1.54 22.60
C ALA A 400 4.51 2.12 22.47
N VAL A 401 3.54 1.37 21.96
CA VAL A 401 2.12 1.75 21.93
C VAL A 401 1.62 2.17 23.31
N ASP A 402 1.97 1.40 24.35
CA ASP A 402 1.52 1.64 25.73
C ASP A 402 2.14 2.90 26.38
N ARG A 403 3.16 3.52 25.76
CA ARG A 403 3.70 4.84 26.16
C ARG A 403 2.93 6.00 25.53
N ILE A 404 2.23 5.76 24.42
CA ILE A 404 1.49 6.80 23.72
C ILE A 404 0.14 7.02 24.39
N ARG A 405 -0.16 8.26 24.69
CA ARG A 405 -1.40 8.68 25.37
C ARG A 405 -2.25 9.52 24.42
N TRP A 406 -3.34 8.95 24.00
CA TRP A 406 -4.35 9.62 23.18
C TRP A 406 -5.73 9.01 23.46
N ALA A 407 -6.61 9.76 24.15
CA ALA A 407 -7.88 9.27 24.67
C ALA A 407 -8.88 8.82 23.57
N ASP A 408 -8.82 9.46 22.40
CA ASP A 408 -9.70 9.14 21.26
C ASP A 408 -9.05 8.16 20.27
N GLY A 409 -7.95 7.49 20.65
CA GLY A 409 -7.24 6.52 19.86
C GLY A 409 -7.51 5.08 20.24
N PHE A 410 -7.40 4.17 19.28
CA PHE A 410 -7.40 2.72 19.52
C PHE A 410 -6.44 2.03 18.56
N CYS A 411 -6.05 0.81 18.88
CA CYS A 411 -5.31 -0.09 18.00
C CYS A 411 -5.80 -1.53 18.22
N ARG A 412 -5.51 -2.40 17.26
CA ARG A 412 -5.61 -3.85 17.45
C ARG A 412 -4.51 -4.33 18.38
N ARG A 413 -4.82 -5.33 19.21
CA ARG A 413 -3.86 -5.93 20.17
C ARG A 413 -3.30 -7.29 19.70
N ASP A 414 -3.70 -7.72 18.51
CA ASP A 414 -3.34 -9.02 17.94
C ASP A 414 -2.53 -8.92 16.63
N ILE A 415 -1.98 -7.76 16.27
CA ILE A 415 -1.17 -7.60 15.03
C ILE A 415 -0.05 -8.65 15.02
N ALA A 416 0.14 -9.30 13.87
CA ALA A 416 1.10 -10.39 13.63
C ALA A 416 0.80 -11.71 14.37
N TRP A 417 -0.42 -11.90 14.94
CA TRP A 417 -0.77 -13.10 15.70
C TRP A 417 -0.50 -14.41 14.94
N GLN A 418 -0.72 -14.44 13.62
CA GLN A 418 -0.51 -15.65 12.81
C GLN A 418 0.96 -16.06 12.73
N ALA A 419 1.87 -15.07 12.61
CA ALA A 419 3.31 -15.34 12.61
C ALA A 419 3.80 -15.74 14.00
N VAL A 420 3.31 -15.10 15.06
CA VAL A 420 3.61 -15.45 16.45
C VAL A 420 3.18 -16.89 16.77
N GLU A 421 2.04 -17.33 16.23
CA GLU A 421 1.62 -18.73 16.35
C GLU A 421 2.52 -19.67 15.56
N ALA A 422 2.91 -19.29 14.35
CA ALA A 422 3.83 -20.08 13.52
C ALA A 422 5.24 -20.20 14.12
N GLU A 423 5.70 -19.23 14.89
CA GLU A 423 7.01 -19.28 15.59
C GLU A 423 6.99 -20.23 16.82
N LYS A 424 5.83 -20.63 17.31
CA LYS A 424 5.69 -21.52 18.47
C LYS A 424 5.65 -23.01 18.09
N GLY A 425 5.35 -23.32 16.85
CA GLY A 425 5.17 -24.69 16.33
C GLY A 425 6.29 -25.13 15.47
#